data_6d9bc4849fd6dc6118c2f4ef1bc3263a
#
_entry.id   6d9bc4849fd6dc6118c2f4ef1bc3263a
#
_cell.length_a   1.000
_cell.length_b   1.000
_cell.length_c   1.000
_cell.angle_alpha   90.00
_cell.angle_beta   90.00
_cell.angle_gamma   90.00
#
_symmetry.space_group_name_H-M   'P 1'
#
loop_
_entity.id
_entity.type
_entity.pdbx_description
1 polymer ?
#
loop_
_entity_poly.entity_id
_entity_poly.type
_entity_poly.pdbx_seq_one_letter_code
_entity_poly.pdbx_strand_id
1 'polypeptide(L)'
;MPTAHLHPLPAAPKLSRLGRGLAAAQVLKETLSIVLLGWPLVQEEPLVLLSALPGVVLYLLHWQLALGRVGRKLAAVVWALTLLDELWGLMLFKQLDSPTRGQIRMLHWSYFLGLGIILLALGELGWRWQRNRARVRRNVHHHALLAGRQRR
;
A
#
# COMPACT_ATOMS: atom_id res chain seq x y z
N MET A 1 33.65 -7.99 33.46
CA MET A 1 32.50 -7.22 32.96
C MET A 1 31.66 -8.16 32.11
N PRO A 2 30.38 -8.42 32.48
CA PRO A 2 29.53 -9.28 31.66
C PRO A 2 29.14 -8.55 30.39
N THR A 3 29.50 -9.13 29.23
CA THR A 3 29.07 -8.68 27.91
C THR A 3 27.54 -8.86 27.82
N ALA A 4 26.80 -7.76 27.83
CA ALA A 4 25.37 -7.75 27.57
C ALA A 4 25.15 -8.33 26.18
N HIS A 5 24.66 -9.57 26.09
CA HIS A 5 24.18 -10.14 24.82
C HIS A 5 23.00 -9.30 24.36
N LEU A 6 23.24 -8.37 23.44
CA LEU A 6 22.20 -7.65 22.73
C LEU A 6 21.34 -8.70 22.01
N HIS A 7 20.17 -8.99 22.54
CA HIS A 7 19.19 -9.79 21.83
C HIS A 7 18.86 -9.09 20.50
N PRO A 8 19.02 -9.78 19.36
CA PRO A 8 18.67 -9.18 18.08
C PRO A 8 17.21 -8.71 18.11
N LEU A 9 16.99 -7.46 17.73
CA LEU A 9 15.62 -6.91 17.65
C LEU A 9 14.75 -7.83 16.78
N PRO A 10 13.53 -8.14 17.21
CA PRO A 10 12.64 -9.00 16.46
C PRO A 10 12.44 -8.41 15.06
N ALA A 11 12.72 -9.22 14.03
CA ALA A 11 12.59 -8.81 12.63
C ALA A 11 11.19 -8.22 12.38
N ALA A 12 11.13 -7.05 11.72
CA ALA A 12 9.86 -6.40 11.42
C ALA A 12 8.92 -7.37 10.68
N PRO A 13 7.64 -7.43 11.05
CA PRO A 13 6.69 -8.37 10.45
C PRO A 13 6.56 -8.10 8.94
N LYS A 14 6.94 -9.10 8.15
CA LYS A 14 6.93 -9.04 6.67
C LYS A 14 5.50 -8.99 6.13
N LEU A 15 5.35 -8.44 4.93
CA LEU A 15 4.10 -8.45 4.17
C LEU A 15 3.72 -9.90 3.80
N SER A 16 2.42 -10.16 3.72
CA SER A 16 1.91 -11.46 3.28
C SER A 16 2.14 -11.70 1.79
N ARG A 17 1.94 -12.95 1.35
CA ARG A 17 1.94 -13.28 -0.08
C ARG A 17 0.83 -12.50 -0.81
N LEU A 18 -0.36 -12.41 -0.22
CA LEU A 18 -1.48 -11.63 -0.79
C LEU A 18 -1.13 -10.15 -0.87
N GLY A 19 -0.62 -9.53 0.22
CA GLY A 19 -0.24 -8.12 0.20
C GLY A 19 0.85 -7.81 -0.82
N ARG A 20 1.81 -8.72 -1.04
CA ARG A 20 2.80 -8.58 -2.12
C ARG A 20 2.20 -8.71 -3.51
N GLY A 21 1.25 -9.67 -3.68
CA GLY A 21 0.51 -9.83 -4.93
C GLY A 21 -0.31 -8.58 -5.29
N LEU A 22 -0.98 -7.98 -4.32
CA LEU A 22 -1.72 -6.72 -4.51
C LEU A 22 -0.79 -5.56 -4.87
N ALA A 23 0.39 -5.47 -4.24
CA ALA A 23 1.39 -4.47 -4.60
C ALA A 23 1.92 -4.67 -6.03
N ALA A 24 2.16 -5.92 -6.46
CA ALA A 24 2.54 -6.22 -7.84
C ALA A 24 1.42 -5.88 -8.83
N ALA A 25 0.16 -6.14 -8.49
CA ALA A 25 -1.00 -5.76 -9.31
C ALA A 25 -1.11 -4.23 -9.46
N GLN A 26 -0.85 -3.47 -8.38
CA GLN A 26 -0.81 -2.01 -8.44
C GLN A 26 0.32 -1.52 -9.36
N VAL A 27 1.53 -2.08 -9.24
CA VAL A 27 2.66 -1.76 -10.14
C VAL A 27 2.27 -2.00 -11.61
N LEU A 28 1.64 -3.14 -11.91
CA LEU A 28 1.20 -3.44 -13.27
C LEU A 28 0.15 -2.45 -13.77
N LYS A 29 -0.86 -2.14 -12.93
CA LYS A 29 -1.90 -1.14 -13.24
C LYS A 29 -1.27 0.22 -13.53
N GLU A 30 -0.35 0.70 -12.68
CA GLU A 30 0.34 1.98 -12.87
C GLU A 30 1.18 1.99 -14.15
N THR A 31 1.92 0.91 -14.42
CA THR A 31 2.70 0.80 -15.66
C THR A 31 1.80 0.93 -16.89
N LEU A 32 0.66 0.24 -16.90
CA LEU A 32 -0.30 0.34 -18.00
C LEU A 32 -0.90 1.74 -18.11
N SER A 33 -1.23 2.37 -16.99
CA SER A 33 -1.77 3.74 -16.96
C SER A 33 -0.75 4.75 -17.49
N ILE A 34 0.52 4.64 -17.12
CA ILE A 34 1.58 5.52 -17.63
C ILE A 34 1.75 5.35 -19.14
N VAL A 35 1.79 4.11 -19.63
CA VAL A 35 2.00 3.85 -21.06
C VAL A 35 0.80 4.29 -21.90
N LEU A 36 -0.42 4.00 -21.46
CA LEU A 36 -1.63 4.20 -22.26
C LEU A 36 -2.23 5.61 -22.13
N LEU A 37 -2.07 6.24 -20.98
CA LEU A 37 -2.68 7.55 -20.67
C LEU A 37 -1.63 8.63 -20.44
N GLY A 38 -0.57 8.34 -19.70
CA GLY A 38 0.43 9.34 -19.31
C GLY A 38 1.31 9.77 -20.46
N TRP A 39 1.75 8.84 -21.31
CA TRP A 39 2.64 9.16 -22.41
C TRP A 39 2.05 10.16 -23.43
N PRO A 40 0.80 10.01 -23.90
CA PRO A 40 0.16 11.02 -24.74
C PRO A 40 0.04 12.40 -24.08
N LEU A 41 -0.34 12.42 -22.77
CA LEU A 41 -0.47 13.67 -22.02
C LEU A 41 0.84 14.44 -21.88
N VAL A 42 1.95 13.73 -21.65
CA VAL A 42 3.29 14.34 -21.53
C VAL A 42 3.75 14.96 -22.86
N GLN A 43 3.35 14.39 -23.99
CA GLN A 43 3.67 14.95 -25.29
C GLN A 43 2.92 16.26 -25.56
N GLU A 44 1.70 16.41 -25.04
CA GLU A 44 0.89 17.62 -25.19
C GLU A 44 1.28 18.70 -24.16
N GLU A 45 1.50 18.30 -22.91
CA GLU A 45 1.83 19.21 -21.79
C GLU A 45 2.97 18.68 -20.90
N PRO A 46 4.24 19.02 -21.17
CA PRO A 46 5.39 18.55 -20.39
C PRO A 46 5.34 18.89 -18.90
N LEU A 47 4.65 19.96 -18.50
CA LEU A 47 4.51 20.37 -17.09
C LEU A 47 3.69 19.37 -16.25
N VAL A 48 2.88 18.52 -16.89
CA VAL A 48 2.15 17.43 -16.24
C VAL A 48 3.11 16.45 -15.52
N LEU A 49 4.37 16.32 -16.00
CA LEU A 49 5.39 15.52 -15.33
C LEU A 49 5.66 15.96 -13.90
N LEU A 50 5.60 17.25 -13.59
CA LEU A 50 5.81 17.73 -12.22
C LEU A 50 4.70 17.28 -11.28
N SER A 51 3.46 17.26 -11.74
CA SER A 51 2.31 16.77 -10.96
C SER A 51 2.32 15.26 -10.79
N ALA A 52 3.05 14.51 -11.65
CA ALA A 52 3.17 13.07 -11.57
C ALA A 52 4.27 12.58 -10.60
N LEU A 53 5.15 13.46 -10.09
CA LEU A 53 6.25 13.07 -9.21
C LEU A 53 5.80 12.26 -7.98
N PRO A 54 4.74 12.63 -7.23
CA PRO A 54 4.25 11.84 -6.12
C PRO A 54 3.87 10.41 -6.54
N GLY A 55 3.19 10.25 -7.68
CA GLY A 55 2.83 8.96 -8.25
C GLY A 55 4.04 8.09 -8.58
N VAL A 56 5.11 8.69 -9.13
CA VAL A 56 6.38 7.97 -9.42
C VAL A 56 7.02 7.45 -8.13
N VAL A 57 7.04 8.24 -7.06
CA VAL A 57 7.56 7.81 -5.76
C VAL A 57 6.73 6.65 -5.20
N LEU A 58 5.40 6.75 -5.26
CA LEU A 58 4.50 5.69 -4.82
C LEU A 58 4.68 4.42 -5.66
N TYR A 59 4.85 4.53 -6.97
CA TYR A 59 5.16 3.42 -7.86
C TYR A 59 6.42 2.66 -7.41
N LEU A 60 7.51 3.37 -7.13
CA LEU A 60 8.75 2.77 -6.64
C LEU A 60 8.57 2.10 -5.27
N LEU A 61 7.77 2.71 -4.38
CA LEU A 61 7.44 2.12 -3.09
C LEU A 61 6.59 0.84 -3.24
N HIS A 62 5.63 0.79 -4.16
CA HIS A 62 4.87 -0.42 -4.46
C HIS A 62 5.77 -1.54 -5.02
N TRP A 63 6.77 -1.20 -5.83
CA TRP A 63 7.78 -2.17 -6.27
C TRP A 63 8.54 -2.77 -5.08
N GLN A 64 8.94 -1.96 -4.09
CA GLN A 64 9.59 -2.46 -2.87
C GLN A 64 8.63 -3.30 -2.00
N LEU A 65 7.33 -2.96 -1.98
CA LEU A 65 6.30 -3.76 -1.31
C LEU A 65 6.14 -5.13 -1.99
N ALA A 66 6.08 -5.18 -3.32
CA ALA A 66 5.97 -6.40 -4.09
C ALA A 66 7.16 -7.35 -3.86
N LEU A 67 8.37 -6.78 -3.75
CA LEU A 67 9.59 -7.51 -3.41
C LEU A 67 9.64 -7.97 -1.93
N GLY A 68 8.71 -7.53 -1.09
CA GLY A 68 8.66 -7.88 0.32
C GLY A 68 9.76 -7.23 1.18
N ARG A 69 10.36 -6.13 0.70
CA ARG A 69 11.43 -5.40 1.38
C ARG A 69 10.92 -4.43 2.43
N VAL A 70 9.62 -4.17 2.46
CA VAL A 70 8.98 -3.16 3.29
C VAL A 70 8.14 -3.81 4.39
N GLY A 71 8.22 -3.26 5.60
CA GLY A 71 7.43 -3.72 6.74
C GLY A 71 5.97 -3.26 6.69
N ARG A 72 5.09 -3.96 7.44
CA ARG A 72 3.63 -3.72 7.41
C ARG A 72 3.20 -2.29 7.76
N LYS A 73 3.90 -1.62 8.68
CA LYS A 73 3.56 -0.23 9.07
C LYS A 73 3.75 0.72 7.91
N LEU A 74 4.90 0.62 7.24
CA LEU A 74 5.19 1.45 6.07
C LEU A 74 4.28 1.08 4.90
N ALA A 75 3.94 -0.21 4.73
CA ALA A 75 2.96 -0.64 3.73
C ALA A 75 1.59 0.04 3.93
N ALA A 76 1.10 0.16 5.17
CA ALA A 76 -0.16 0.85 5.44
C ALA A 76 -0.10 2.34 5.07
N VAL A 77 1.04 3.00 5.34
CA VAL A 77 1.25 4.40 4.93
C VAL A 77 1.28 4.53 3.41
N VAL A 78 2.02 3.66 2.72
CA VAL A 78 2.08 3.67 1.25
C VAL A 78 0.68 3.50 0.64
N TRP A 79 -0.11 2.54 1.10
CA TRP A 79 -1.47 2.32 0.60
C TRP A 79 -2.41 3.50 0.89
N ALA A 80 -2.29 4.15 2.07
CA ALA A 80 -3.06 5.35 2.39
C ALA A 80 -2.68 6.53 1.48
N LEU A 81 -1.39 6.74 1.22
CA LEU A 81 -0.91 7.76 0.31
C LEU A 81 -1.35 7.48 -1.13
N THR A 82 -1.34 6.22 -1.57
CA THR A 82 -1.84 5.83 -2.89
C THR A 82 -3.33 6.12 -3.05
N LEU A 83 -4.12 5.90 -1.99
CA LEU A 83 -5.53 6.28 -2.01
C LEU A 83 -5.72 7.78 -2.21
N LEU A 84 -4.92 8.60 -1.53
CA LEU A 84 -4.96 10.06 -1.69
C LEU A 84 -4.51 10.48 -3.09
N ASP A 85 -3.49 9.85 -3.65
CA ASP A 85 -2.98 10.11 -5.00
C ASP A 85 -4.03 9.76 -6.07
N GLU A 86 -4.71 8.62 -5.95
CA GLU A 86 -5.82 8.25 -6.83
C GLU A 86 -6.97 9.27 -6.77
N LEU A 87 -7.37 9.70 -5.57
CA LEU A 87 -8.40 10.71 -5.40
C LEU A 87 -7.98 12.05 -5.99
N TRP A 88 -6.72 12.44 -5.82
CA TRP A 88 -6.15 13.65 -6.41
C TRP A 88 -6.15 13.59 -7.93
N GLY A 89 -5.69 12.48 -8.51
CA GLY A 89 -5.73 12.25 -9.96
C GLY A 89 -7.15 12.34 -10.53
N LEU A 90 -8.16 11.84 -9.81
CA LEU A 90 -9.57 11.97 -10.21
C LEU A 90 -10.05 13.42 -10.23
N MET A 91 -9.58 14.26 -9.28
CA MET A 91 -9.91 15.69 -9.25
C MET A 91 -9.25 16.45 -10.40
N LEU A 92 -7.95 16.17 -10.66
CA LEU A 92 -7.22 16.79 -11.76
C LEU A 92 -7.85 16.46 -13.12
N PHE A 93 -8.28 15.21 -13.30
CA PHE A 93 -8.91 14.80 -14.55
C PHE A 93 -10.20 15.57 -14.88
N LYS A 94 -10.97 15.99 -13.89
CA LYS A 94 -12.16 16.82 -14.09
C LYS A 94 -11.85 18.21 -14.65
N GLN A 95 -10.59 18.63 -14.58
CA GLN A 95 -10.13 19.94 -15.06
C GLN A 95 -9.58 19.89 -16.49
N LEU A 96 -9.45 18.68 -17.10
CA LEU A 96 -9.02 18.55 -18.49
C LEU A 96 -10.12 19.02 -19.44
N ASP A 97 -9.77 19.98 -20.29
CA ASP A 97 -10.63 20.48 -21.36
C ASP A 97 -10.73 19.44 -22.47
N SER A 98 -11.89 18.82 -22.63
CA SER A 98 -12.24 17.95 -23.76
C SER A 98 -11.53 16.59 -23.86
N PRO A 99 -11.55 15.73 -22.83
CA PRO A 99 -11.01 14.38 -22.98
C PRO A 99 -11.82 13.55 -23.98
N THR A 100 -11.15 12.72 -24.76
CA THR A 100 -11.82 11.79 -25.69
C THR A 100 -12.64 10.74 -24.92
N ARG A 101 -13.72 10.21 -25.53
CA ARG A 101 -14.54 9.14 -24.92
C ARG A 101 -13.72 7.89 -24.55
N GLY A 102 -12.67 7.59 -25.32
CA GLY A 102 -11.75 6.48 -25.05
C GLY A 102 -10.92 6.72 -23.80
N GLN A 103 -10.34 7.92 -23.67
CA GLN A 103 -9.57 8.33 -22.49
C GLN A 103 -10.44 8.30 -21.22
N ILE A 104 -11.66 8.81 -21.28
CA ILE A 104 -12.62 8.78 -20.16
C ILE A 104 -12.89 7.34 -19.71
N ARG A 105 -13.14 6.43 -20.67
CA ARG A 105 -13.44 5.02 -20.35
C ARG A 105 -12.25 4.32 -19.72
N MET A 106 -11.05 4.45 -20.30
CA MET A 106 -9.83 3.85 -19.77
C MET A 106 -9.49 4.36 -18.37
N LEU A 107 -9.67 5.66 -18.14
CA LEU A 107 -9.43 6.28 -16.87
C LEU A 107 -10.38 5.73 -15.79
N HIS A 108 -11.68 5.65 -16.08
CA HIS A 108 -12.64 5.08 -15.15
C HIS A 108 -12.25 3.64 -14.75
N TRP A 109 -11.90 2.79 -15.73
CA TRP A 109 -11.45 1.42 -15.42
C TRP A 109 -10.19 1.40 -14.57
N SER A 110 -9.21 2.25 -14.87
CA SER A 110 -7.97 2.36 -14.09
C SER A 110 -8.27 2.75 -12.64
N TYR A 111 -9.14 3.74 -12.40
CA TYR A 111 -9.52 4.15 -11.05
C TYR A 111 -10.30 3.08 -10.29
N PHE A 112 -11.30 2.46 -10.89
CA PHE A 112 -12.06 1.40 -10.22
C PHE A 112 -11.18 0.22 -9.86
N LEU A 113 -10.27 -0.18 -10.75
CA LEU A 113 -9.31 -1.24 -10.50
C LEU A 113 -8.33 -0.84 -9.38
N GLY A 114 -7.75 0.37 -9.44
CA GLY A 114 -6.84 0.89 -8.44
C GLY A 114 -7.51 0.97 -7.06
N LEU A 115 -8.70 1.54 -6.98
CA LEU A 115 -9.46 1.64 -5.75
C LEU A 115 -9.77 0.24 -5.17
N GLY A 116 -10.16 -0.71 -6.01
CA GLY A 116 -10.40 -2.10 -5.61
C GLY A 116 -9.15 -2.75 -5.00
N ILE A 117 -7.98 -2.60 -5.65
CA ILE A 117 -6.70 -3.11 -5.15
C ILE A 117 -6.35 -2.47 -3.80
N ILE A 118 -6.49 -1.15 -3.66
CA ILE A 118 -6.19 -0.41 -2.44
C ILE A 118 -7.08 -0.86 -1.29
N LEU A 119 -8.38 -0.95 -1.51
CA LEU A 119 -9.34 -1.40 -0.48
C LEU A 119 -9.05 -2.82 -0.01
N LEU A 120 -8.73 -3.74 -0.93
CA LEU A 120 -8.32 -5.10 -0.60
C LEU A 120 -7.02 -5.13 0.22
N ALA A 121 -6.04 -4.31 -0.14
CA ALA A 121 -4.76 -4.24 0.57
C ALA A 121 -4.91 -3.66 1.98
N LEU A 122 -5.67 -2.59 2.14
CA LEU A 122 -5.97 -1.98 3.45
C LEU A 122 -6.82 -2.94 4.30
N GLY A 123 -7.81 -3.62 3.71
CA GLY A 123 -8.62 -4.63 4.38
C GLY A 123 -7.77 -5.80 4.89
N GLU A 124 -6.84 -6.30 4.08
CA GLU A 124 -5.89 -7.37 4.46
C GLU A 124 -4.98 -6.94 5.63
N LEU A 125 -4.45 -5.73 5.57
CA LEU A 125 -3.62 -5.18 6.65
C LEU A 125 -4.41 -5.01 7.94
N GLY A 126 -5.61 -4.47 7.88
CA GLY A 126 -6.53 -4.27 9.01
C GLY A 126 -6.92 -5.60 9.66
N TRP A 127 -7.31 -6.60 8.85
CA TRP A 127 -7.63 -7.95 9.32
C TRP A 127 -6.47 -8.60 10.07
N ARG A 128 -5.25 -8.50 9.53
CA ARG A 128 -4.06 -9.04 10.18
C ARG A 128 -3.72 -8.32 11.47
N TRP A 129 -3.92 -7.01 11.53
CA TRP A 129 -3.70 -6.24 12.73
C TRP A 129 -4.67 -6.65 13.85
N GLN A 130 -5.96 -6.82 13.54
CA GLN A 130 -6.97 -7.31 14.47
C GLN A 130 -6.62 -8.73 14.99
N ARG A 131 -6.24 -9.63 14.09
CA ARG A 131 -5.80 -10.99 14.48
C ARG A 131 -4.60 -10.97 15.40
N ASN A 132 -3.62 -10.12 15.15
CA ASN A 132 -2.45 -9.99 16.01
C ASN A 132 -2.83 -9.45 17.41
N ARG A 133 -3.69 -8.44 17.47
CA ARG A 133 -4.21 -7.92 18.75
C ARG A 133 -4.94 -8.99 19.55
N ALA A 134 -5.78 -9.78 18.91
CA ALA A 134 -6.50 -10.87 19.56
C ALA A 134 -5.56 -11.95 20.11
N ARG A 135 -4.48 -12.28 19.39
CA ARG A 135 -3.45 -13.24 19.86
C ARG A 135 -2.71 -12.70 21.07
N VAL A 136 -2.28 -11.44 21.05
CA VAL A 136 -1.57 -10.83 22.20
C VAL A 136 -2.45 -10.84 23.45
N ARG A 137 -3.74 -10.46 23.32
CA ARG A 137 -4.68 -10.48 24.44
C ARG A 137 -4.84 -11.88 25.06
N ARG A 138 -4.95 -12.92 24.21
CA ARG A 138 -5.05 -14.33 24.69
C ARG A 138 -3.80 -14.75 25.43
N ASN A 139 -2.61 -14.41 24.93
CA ASN A 139 -1.35 -14.77 25.55
C ASN A 139 -1.19 -14.08 26.93
N VAL A 140 -1.52 -12.78 27.02
CA VAL A 140 -1.49 -12.05 28.30
C VAL A 140 -2.43 -12.68 29.31
N HIS A 141 -3.66 -13.03 28.91
CA HIS A 141 -4.63 -13.69 29.80
C HIS A 141 -4.14 -15.07 30.27
N HIS A 142 -3.56 -15.86 29.36
CA HIS A 142 -3.00 -17.18 29.71
C HIS A 142 -1.83 -17.07 30.72
N HIS A 143 -0.91 -16.12 30.52
CA HIS A 143 0.18 -15.88 31.46
C HIS A 143 -0.31 -15.40 32.84
N ALA A 144 -1.34 -14.55 32.87
CA ALA A 144 -1.94 -14.10 34.11
C ALA A 144 -2.57 -15.26 34.89
N LEU A 145 -3.24 -16.20 34.22
CA LEU A 145 -3.81 -17.40 34.84
C LEU A 145 -2.73 -18.34 35.41
N LEU A 146 -1.61 -18.53 34.70
CA LEU A 146 -0.51 -19.35 35.15
C LEU A 146 0.19 -18.73 36.37
N ALA A 147 0.43 -17.43 36.37
CA ALA A 147 1.01 -16.71 37.51
C ALA A 147 0.12 -16.77 38.77
N GLY A 148 -1.21 -16.73 38.59
CA GLY A 148 -2.16 -16.90 39.71
C GLY A 148 -2.18 -18.31 40.31
N ARG A 149 -1.88 -19.36 39.50
CA ARG A 149 -1.77 -20.76 40.02
C ARG A 149 -0.50 -21.02 40.81
N GLN A 150 0.61 -20.35 40.49
CA GLN A 150 1.87 -20.53 41.21
C GLN A 150 1.90 -19.85 42.60
N ARG A 151 0.94 -18.97 42.88
CA ARG A 151 0.84 -18.26 44.19
C ARG A 151 -0.09 -18.95 45.21
N ARG A 152 -0.73 -20.05 44.81
CA ARG A 152 -1.53 -20.91 45.72
C ARG A 152 -0.79 -22.21 46.05
#